data_b4328a014a3f4bdc94ac4f2771be7ac2
#
_entry.id   b4328a014a3f4bdc94ac4f2771be7ac2
#
_cell.length_a   1.000
_cell.length_b   1.000
_cell.length_c   1.000
_cell.angle_alpha   90.00
_cell.angle_beta   90.00
_cell.angle_gamma   90.00
#
_symmetry.space_group_name_H-M   'P 1'
#
loop_
_entity.id
_entity.type
_entity.pdbx_description
1 polymer ?
#
loop_
_entity_poly.entity_id
_entity_poly.type
_entity_poly.pdbx_seq_one_letter_code
_entity_poly.pdbx_strand_id
1 'polypeptide(L)'
;MACGWVSAVLWLSVGLYGYLIVHHSLQAYLSRQRAINLRLVGFLVTSLIFSLVDSMLYQTAPVPPPYAYWLTVGQFVASSICAVFFVEIMSDLYQLNLWRGVRWLWFSLAPLTAFSLMGWVIEPELKRFYLPLVGTYYWHGESSGLGVAFSLLYLGSFLWVFGVAFGNWRRLTADARITLGAMSVMIPIVLVDILVYYGVLAFVPTWNIAYWVLAIAMSIHLNLQIYRLSQELEQANAELESAYRQMIEHERLSTIGQVVRGIVHDLKNFFNTIQSLADVGIMRAQRAPAFQAEKYFENIGQSTRRAHQYLLDLLEMTREESELHMEPVEVAAVVNEVAKLSGARLMNPPVEIVNRIPRTLVMEADRRYLMQMFLNLTLNAMQAMKNWHGERRIEFDWVEHPEQTILVVSDTGPGLPPEVRDHLFEQSVTTKQGGSGIGLMLVRRALEKHGASVQVHSELGKGTQFVCVFPVAPRLMQVSEQATVAV
;
A
#
# COMPACT_ATOMS: atom_id res chain seq x y z
N MET A 1 0.91 60.75 2.24
CA MET A 1 1.62 59.68 2.95
C MET A 1 0.67 58.76 3.74
N ALA A 2 -0.35 59.27 4.40
CA ALA A 2 -1.29 58.47 5.19
C ALA A 2 -2.07 57.38 4.37
N CYS A 3 -2.53 57.68 3.17
CA CYS A 3 -3.15 56.72 2.27
C CYS A 3 -2.25 55.55 1.87
N GLY A 4 -0.94 55.78 1.78
CA GLY A 4 0.01 54.75 1.42
C GLY A 4 0.20 53.66 2.46
N TRP A 5 0.21 54.03 3.76
CA TRP A 5 0.34 53.06 4.87
C TRP A 5 -0.89 52.14 4.98
N VAL A 6 -2.09 52.71 5.01
CA VAL A 6 -3.32 51.93 5.12
C VAL A 6 -3.49 50.99 3.92
N SER A 7 -3.19 51.50 2.72
CA SER A 7 -3.19 50.67 1.50
C SER A 7 -2.16 49.55 1.57
N ALA A 8 -0.94 49.83 2.06
CA ALA A 8 0.10 48.82 2.20
C ALA A 8 -0.31 47.69 3.19
N VAL A 9 -0.83 48.06 4.36
CA VAL A 9 -1.33 47.07 5.35
C VAL A 9 -2.48 46.24 4.78
N LEU A 10 -3.40 46.87 4.04
CA LEU A 10 -4.49 46.15 3.39
C LEU A 10 -3.99 45.16 2.36
N TRP A 11 -3.12 45.58 1.44
CA TRP A 11 -2.57 44.70 0.41
C TRP A 11 -1.74 43.56 1.00
N LEU A 12 -0.98 43.82 2.07
CA LEU A 12 -0.28 42.77 2.81
C LEU A 12 -1.27 41.79 3.45
N SER A 13 -2.37 42.27 4.04
CA SER A 13 -3.42 41.41 4.60
C SER A 13 -4.06 40.54 3.51
N VAL A 14 -4.45 41.15 2.39
CA VAL A 14 -5.05 40.41 1.26
C VAL A 14 -4.10 39.32 0.73
N GLY A 15 -2.84 39.69 0.54
CA GLY A 15 -1.80 38.73 0.08
C GLY A 15 -1.56 37.59 1.07
N LEU A 16 -1.36 37.91 2.34
CA LEU A 16 -1.10 36.92 3.38
C LEU A 16 -2.29 35.97 3.58
N TYR A 17 -3.47 36.53 3.85
CA TYR A 17 -4.67 35.71 4.10
C TYR A 17 -5.08 34.97 2.85
N GLY A 18 -5.02 35.59 1.67
CA GLY A 18 -5.33 34.93 0.40
C GLY A 18 -4.45 33.68 0.17
N TYR A 19 -3.15 33.81 0.37
CA TYR A 19 -2.21 32.68 0.29
C TYR A 19 -2.56 31.60 1.31
N LEU A 20 -2.73 31.95 2.58
CA LEU A 20 -3.01 30.97 3.63
C LEU A 20 -4.37 30.29 3.44
N ILE A 21 -5.41 31.01 2.97
CA ILE A 21 -6.73 30.44 2.65
C ILE A 21 -6.59 29.37 1.55
N VAL A 22 -5.91 29.70 0.46
CA VAL A 22 -5.69 28.73 -0.63
C VAL A 22 -4.90 27.52 -0.15
N HIS A 23 -3.81 27.75 0.58
CA HIS A 23 -2.95 26.69 1.12
C HIS A 23 -3.74 25.72 2.03
N HIS A 24 -4.45 26.25 3.03
CA HIS A 24 -5.21 25.40 3.97
C HIS A 24 -6.50 24.81 3.37
N SER A 25 -7.09 25.45 2.36
CA SER A 25 -8.18 24.85 1.60
C SER A 25 -7.71 23.62 0.82
N LEU A 26 -6.53 23.71 0.19
CA LEU A 26 -5.91 22.58 -0.49
C LEU A 26 -5.54 21.46 0.50
N GLN A 27 -4.96 21.81 1.65
CA GLN A 27 -4.68 20.84 2.71
C GLN A 27 -5.96 20.19 3.26
N ALA A 28 -7.05 20.92 3.42
CA ALA A 28 -8.34 20.37 3.85
C ALA A 28 -8.89 19.35 2.84
N TYR A 29 -8.63 19.55 1.56
CA TYR A 29 -9.01 18.60 0.51
C TYR A 29 -8.13 17.34 0.51
N LEU A 30 -6.82 17.49 0.69
CA LEU A 30 -5.83 16.41 0.53
C LEU A 30 -5.56 15.62 1.82
N SER A 31 -5.80 16.18 3.01
CA SER A 31 -5.40 15.57 4.28
C SER A 31 -6.54 15.02 5.11
N ARG A 32 -6.23 14.06 5.99
CA ARG A 32 -7.17 13.58 7.02
C ARG A 32 -7.51 14.63 8.08
N GLN A 33 -6.72 15.71 8.20
CA GLN A 33 -6.96 16.81 9.14
C GLN A 33 -7.92 17.87 8.57
N ARG A 34 -8.93 17.46 7.80
CA ARG A 34 -9.87 18.32 7.10
C ARG A 34 -10.55 19.33 8.02
N ALA A 35 -11.01 18.88 9.18
CA ALA A 35 -11.80 19.74 10.09
C ALA A 35 -11.00 20.94 10.60
N ILE A 36 -9.76 20.74 11.06
CA ILE A 36 -8.95 21.83 11.62
C ILE A 36 -8.50 22.80 10.52
N ASN A 37 -8.16 22.30 9.32
CA ASN A 37 -7.83 23.15 8.18
C ASN A 37 -9.04 24.01 7.76
N LEU A 38 -10.26 23.46 7.75
CA LEU A 38 -11.47 24.23 7.42
C LEU A 38 -11.77 25.31 8.49
N ARG A 39 -11.54 25.03 9.77
CA ARG A 39 -11.67 26.03 10.83
C ARG A 39 -10.65 27.15 10.67
N LEU A 40 -9.40 26.80 10.33
CA LEU A 40 -8.37 27.79 10.05
C LEU A 40 -8.73 28.64 8.83
N VAL A 41 -9.26 28.05 7.76
CA VAL A 41 -9.79 28.80 6.61
C VAL A 41 -10.91 29.76 7.04
N GLY A 42 -11.85 29.30 7.88
CA GLY A 42 -12.90 30.16 8.44
C GLY A 42 -12.34 31.35 9.24
N PHE A 43 -11.34 31.10 10.10
CA PHE A 43 -10.63 32.17 10.84
C PHE A 43 -9.94 33.15 9.89
N LEU A 44 -9.24 32.67 8.87
CA LEU A 44 -8.52 33.51 7.91
C LEU A 44 -9.47 34.37 7.07
N VAL A 45 -10.59 33.80 6.62
CA VAL A 45 -11.62 34.54 5.85
C VAL A 45 -12.22 35.65 6.71
N THR A 46 -12.58 35.35 7.95
CA THR A 46 -13.15 36.35 8.86
C THR A 46 -12.11 37.43 9.24
N SER A 47 -10.84 37.06 9.41
CA SER A 47 -9.76 38.01 9.63
C SER A 47 -9.51 38.92 8.41
N LEU A 48 -9.64 38.40 7.21
CA LEU A 48 -9.57 39.18 5.97
C LEU A 48 -10.73 40.17 5.87
N ILE A 49 -11.97 39.73 6.15
CA ILE A 49 -13.14 40.60 6.19
C ILE A 49 -12.95 41.71 7.22
N PHE A 50 -12.46 41.37 8.42
CA PHE A 50 -12.14 42.37 9.43
C PHE A 50 -11.14 43.41 8.92
N SER A 51 -10.04 42.98 8.30
CA SER A 51 -9.00 43.87 7.75
C SER A 51 -9.54 44.80 6.65
N LEU A 52 -10.42 44.27 5.78
CA LEU A 52 -11.07 45.06 4.75
C LEU A 52 -11.99 46.16 5.35
N VAL A 53 -12.82 45.78 6.30
CA VAL A 53 -13.73 46.69 6.98
C VAL A 53 -12.95 47.74 7.76
N ASP A 54 -11.93 47.32 8.51
CA ASP A 54 -11.07 48.21 9.31
C ASP A 54 -10.37 49.26 8.40
N SER A 55 -9.85 48.84 7.26
CA SER A 55 -9.18 49.77 6.32
C SER A 55 -10.07 50.87 5.78
N MET A 56 -11.39 50.62 5.71
CA MET A 56 -12.39 51.61 5.27
C MET A 56 -12.69 52.68 6.31
N LEU A 57 -12.32 52.44 7.58
CA LEU A 57 -12.49 53.41 8.66
C LEU A 57 -11.32 54.42 8.74
N TYR A 58 -10.20 54.12 8.04
CA TYR A 58 -9.07 55.04 7.93
C TYR A 58 -9.25 55.95 6.70
N GLN A 59 -9.82 57.14 6.85
CA GLN A 59 -10.02 58.04 5.74
C GLN A 59 -9.61 59.49 6.07
N THR A 60 -9.10 60.18 5.06
CA THR A 60 -8.80 61.61 5.15
C THR A 60 -10.03 62.48 5.06
N ALA A 61 -11.10 61.98 4.44
CA ALA A 61 -12.43 62.63 4.38
C ALA A 61 -13.40 61.95 5.34
N PRO A 62 -14.34 62.68 5.90
CA PRO A 62 -15.37 62.06 6.78
C PRO A 62 -16.17 61.01 6.04
N VAL A 63 -16.18 59.79 6.57
CA VAL A 63 -17.11 58.76 6.10
C VAL A 63 -18.52 59.18 6.49
N PRO A 64 -19.51 59.13 5.60
CA PRO A 64 -20.89 59.43 5.98
C PRO A 64 -21.32 58.60 7.18
N PRO A 65 -21.93 59.21 8.20
CA PRO A 65 -22.26 58.57 9.47
C PRO A 65 -22.90 57.18 9.35
N PRO A 66 -23.88 56.94 8.47
CA PRO A 66 -24.49 55.61 8.35
C PRO A 66 -23.52 54.53 7.92
N TYR A 67 -22.55 54.83 7.03
CA TYR A 67 -21.58 53.84 6.57
C TYR A 67 -20.56 53.50 7.65
N ALA A 68 -20.00 54.50 8.33
CA ALA A 68 -19.01 54.25 9.39
C ALA A 68 -19.63 53.44 10.54
N TYR A 69 -20.89 53.70 10.89
CA TYR A 69 -21.63 52.89 11.84
C TYR A 69 -21.71 51.43 11.42
N TRP A 70 -22.19 51.13 10.23
CA TRP A 70 -22.27 49.76 9.74
C TRP A 70 -20.89 49.08 9.54
N LEU A 71 -19.85 49.81 9.21
CA LEU A 71 -18.51 49.29 9.19
C LEU A 71 -18.03 48.88 10.59
N THR A 72 -18.30 49.68 11.63
CA THR A 72 -17.94 49.32 12.99
C THR A 72 -18.77 48.11 13.48
N VAL A 73 -20.04 48.02 13.15
CA VAL A 73 -20.85 46.79 13.38
C VAL A 73 -20.20 45.58 12.71
N GLY A 74 -19.79 45.72 11.47
CA GLY A 74 -19.10 44.66 10.72
C GLY A 74 -17.81 44.18 11.39
N GLN A 75 -17.01 45.09 11.99
CA GLN A 75 -15.81 44.71 12.75
C GLN A 75 -16.18 43.85 13.99
N PHE A 76 -17.23 44.25 14.74
CA PHE A 76 -17.69 43.47 15.91
C PHE A 76 -18.16 42.07 15.50
N VAL A 77 -18.92 41.96 14.42
CA VAL A 77 -19.37 40.65 13.87
C VAL A 77 -18.21 39.80 13.48
N ALA A 78 -17.28 40.33 12.68
CA ALA A 78 -16.09 39.59 12.23
C ALA A 78 -15.21 39.15 13.41
N SER A 79 -14.99 40.03 14.40
CA SER A 79 -14.25 39.71 15.64
C SER A 79 -14.90 38.58 16.44
N SER A 80 -16.23 38.57 16.54
CA SER A 80 -16.98 37.52 17.26
C SER A 80 -16.74 36.15 16.59
N ILE A 81 -16.85 36.09 15.28
CA ILE A 81 -16.65 34.84 14.51
C ILE A 81 -15.19 34.41 14.61
N CYS A 82 -14.23 35.35 14.50
CA CYS A 82 -12.81 35.05 14.69
C CYS A 82 -12.54 34.44 16.08
N ALA A 83 -13.13 34.98 17.15
CA ALA A 83 -12.91 34.46 18.50
C ALA A 83 -13.37 33.01 18.64
N VAL A 84 -14.49 32.65 18.05
CA VAL A 84 -14.97 31.26 18.07
C VAL A 84 -14.04 30.33 17.32
N PHE A 85 -13.69 30.66 16.08
CA PHE A 85 -12.73 29.85 15.32
C PHE A 85 -11.37 29.74 16.04
N PHE A 86 -10.90 30.81 16.64
CA PHE A 86 -9.67 30.79 17.44
C PHE A 86 -9.73 29.76 18.57
N VAL A 87 -10.79 29.77 19.38
CA VAL A 87 -10.95 28.85 20.51
C VAL A 87 -11.10 27.40 20.01
N GLU A 88 -11.84 27.18 18.93
CA GLU A 88 -11.97 25.86 18.32
C GLU A 88 -10.61 25.32 17.82
N ILE A 89 -9.84 26.14 17.10
CA ILE A 89 -8.53 25.77 16.60
C ILE A 89 -7.57 25.50 17.77
N MET A 90 -7.54 26.34 18.80
CA MET A 90 -6.71 26.13 19.97
C MET A 90 -7.08 24.86 20.74
N SER A 91 -8.38 24.53 20.81
CA SER A 91 -8.85 23.28 21.39
C SER A 91 -8.28 22.06 20.64
N ASP A 92 -8.31 22.11 19.31
CA ASP A 92 -7.83 21.01 18.46
C ASP A 92 -6.30 20.93 18.44
N LEU A 93 -5.60 22.05 18.20
CA LEU A 93 -4.14 22.10 18.09
C LEU A 93 -3.42 21.62 19.35
N TYR A 94 -3.95 21.98 20.51
CA TYR A 94 -3.31 21.66 21.78
C TYR A 94 -4.03 20.51 22.51
N GLN A 95 -5.00 19.85 21.86
CA GLN A 95 -5.80 18.75 22.41
C GLN A 95 -6.44 19.12 23.77
N LEU A 96 -6.81 20.38 23.92
CA LEU A 96 -7.48 20.89 25.10
C LEU A 96 -8.98 20.60 24.99
N ASN A 97 -9.57 19.96 25.99
CA ASN A 97 -11.01 19.68 25.97
C ASN A 97 -11.82 20.95 26.28
N LEU A 98 -11.84 21.91 25.34
CA LEU A 98 -12.50 23.20 25.47
C LEU A 98 -13.94 23.24 24.96
N TRP A 99 -14.52 22.13 24.54
CA TRP A 99 -15.86 22.07 23.92
C TRP A 99 -16.98 22.67 24.74
N ARG A 100 -16.91 22.58 26.08
CA ARG A 100 -17.88 23.27 26.94
C ARG A 100 -17.71 24.77 26.83
N GLY A 101 -16.49 25.29 26.86
CA GLY A 101 -16.18 26.70 26.72
C GLY A 101 -16.54 27.24 25.33
N VAL A 102 -16.25 26.49 24.26
CA VAL A 102 -16.66 26.83 22.89
C VAL A 102 -18.18 27.01 22.80
N ARG A 103 -18.96 26.10 23.36
CA ARG A 103 -20.44 26.23 23.42
C ARG A 103 -20.88 27.46 24.18
N TRP A 104 -20.31 27.73 25.34
CA TRP A 104 -20.59 28.94 26.11
C TRP A 104 -20.24 30.21 25.34
N LEU A 105 -19.14 30.21 24.59
CA LEU A 105 -18.75 31.32 23.73
C LEU A 105 -19.80 31.58 22.64
N TRP A 106 -20.24 30.52 21.94
CA TRP A 106 -21.33 30.65 20.97
C TRP A 106 -22.60 31.23 21.57
N PHE A 107 -23.03 30.73 22.75
CA PHE A 107 -24.21 31.20 23.44
C PHE A 107 -24.08 32.65 23.89
N SER A 108 -22.90 33.14 24.20
CA SER A 108 -22.70 34.52 24.65
C SER A 108 -22.44 35.51 23.51
N LEU A 109 -21.65 35.10 22.50
CA LEU A 109 -21.31 35.97 21.37
C LEU A 109 -22.44 36.08 20.33
N ALA A 110 -23.23 35.04 20.10
CA ALA A 110 -24.33 35.10 19.14
C ALA A 110 -25.42 36.16 19.50
N PRO A 111 -25.91 36.25 20.73
CA PRO A 111 -26.81 37.34 21.12
C PRO A 111 -26.14 38.71 20.99
N LEU A 112 -24.89 38.86 21.43
CA LEU A 112 -24.16 40.11 21.31
C LEU A 112 -23.95 40.55 19.86
N THR A 113 -23.70 39.59 18.95
CA THR A 113 -23.66 39.85 17.52
C THR A 113 -25.03 40.33 16.99
N ALA A 114 -26.10 39.69 17.42
CA ALA A 114 -27.46 40.13 17.07
C ALA A 114 -27.76 41.53 17.62
N PHE A 115 -27.37 41.83 18.87
CA PHE A 115 -27.53 43.17 19.46
C PHE A 115 -26.68 44.23 18.75
N SER A 116 -25.51 43.86 18.24
CA SER A 116 -24.68 44.73 17.38
C SER A 116 -25.43 45.10 16.09
N LEU A 117 -26.08 44.14 15.46
CA LEU A 117 -26.88 44.36 14.25
C LEU A 117 -28.15 45.20 14.54
N MET A 118 -28.70 45.15 15.76
CA MET A 118 -29.84 45.94 16.20
C MET A 118 -29.46 47.37 16.65
N GLY A 119 -28.17 47.69 16.66
CA GLY A 119 -27.72 49.03 17.06
C GLY A 119 -27.56 49.26 18.55
N TRP A 120 -27.57 48.21 19.37
CA TRP A 120 -27.54 48.32 20.82
C TRP A 120 -26.13 48.29 21.42
N VAL A 121 -25.15 47.83 20.66
CA VAL A 121 -23.75 47.66 21.10
C VAL A 121 -22.94 48.90 20.80
N ILE A 122 -23.25 49.63 19.73
CA ILE A 122 -22.53 50.80 19.26
C ILE A 122 -23.52 51.99 19.28
N GLU A 123 -23.08 53.11 19.86
CA GLU A 123 -23.83 54.33 19.79
C GLU A 123 -23.81 54.92 18.37
N PRO A 124 -24.89 55.57 17.91
CA PRO A 124 -24.93 56.14 16.57
C PRO A 124 -24.01 57.38 16.42
N GLU A 125 -23.50 57.91 17.53
CA GLU A 125 -22.54 58.99 17.51
C GLU A 125 -21.14 58.47 17.14
N LEU A 126 -20.57 59.04 16.07
CA LEU A 126 -19.25 58.71 15.60
C LEU A 126 -18.21 59.60 16.21
N LYS A 127 -17.19 59.03 16.82
CA LYS A 127 -15.99 59.77 17.25
C LYS A 127 -14.86 59.59 16.20
N ARG A 128 -14.11 60.65 16.01
CA ARG A 128 -12.90 60.64 15.20
C ARG A 128 -11.68 60.88 16.08
N PHE A 129 -10.68 60.02 15.87
CA PHE A 129 -9.39 60.19 16.53
C PHE A 129 -8.34 60.56 15.48
N TYR A 130 -7.57 61.64 15.76
CA TYR A 130 -6.43 61.96 14.95
C TYR A 130 -5.28 61.05 15.35
N LEU A 131 -4.69 60.41 14.37
CA LEU A 131 -3.55 59.51 14.55
C LEU A 131 -2.26 60.21 14.09
N PRO A 132 -1.45 60.78 15.02
CA PRO A 132 -0.30 61.60 14.68
C PRO A 132 0.76 60.86 13.85
N LEU A 133 0.97 59.56 14.13
CA LEU A 133 1.94 58.71 13.44
C LEU A 133 1.65 58.53 11.96
N VAL A 134 0.38 58.50 11.56
CA VAL A 134 -0.09 58.22 10.20
C VAL A 134 -0.61 59.47 9.52
N GLY A 135 -0.84 60.53 10.26
CA GLY A 135 -1.34 61.80 9.76
C GLY A 135 -2.77 61.69 9.18
N THR A 136 -3.61 60.81 9.74
CA THR A 136 -4.98 60.58 9.28
C THR A 136 -5.93 60.49 10.46
N TYR A 137 -7.22 60.42 10.13
CA TYR A 137 -8.26 60.22 11.14
C TYR A 137 -8.77 58.78 11.06
N TYR A 138 -9.03 58.20 12.23
CA TYR A 138 -9.72 56.96 12.39
C TYR A 138 -11.14 57.22 12.92
N TRP A 139 -12.13 56.65 12.23
CA TRP A 139 -13.53 56.85 12.57
C TRP A 139 -14.11 55.59 13.18
N HIS A 140 -14.72 55.66 14.33
CA HIS A 140 -15.46 54.53 14.90
C HIS A 140 -16.65 54.99 15.70
N GLY A 141 -17.63 54.09 15.88
CA GLY A 141 -18.74 54.30 16.79
C GLY A 141 -18.35 54.14 18.26
N GLU A 142 -18.90 54.93 19.14
CA GLU A 142 -18.70 54.78 20.58
C GLU A 142 -19.39 53.49 21.07
N SER A 143 -18.73 52.76 21.96
CA SER A 143 -19.30 51.57 22.55
C SER A 143 -20.33 51.93 23.61
N SER A 144 -21.53 51.40 23.50
CA SER A 144 -22.52 51.40 24.59
C SER A 144 -22.04 50.54 25.77
N GLY A 145 -22.75 50.59 26.89
CA GLY A 145 -22.46 49.68 28.02
C GLY A 145 -22.44 48.21 27.64
N LEU A 146 -23.26 47.79 26.66
CA LEU A 146 -23.23 46.43 26.08
C LEU A 146 -22.00 46.19 25.22
N GLY A 147 -21.50 47.21 24.51
CA GLY A 147 -20.25 47.14 23.75
C GLY A 147 -19.01 46.94 24.62
N VAL A 148 -18.99 47.63 25.79
CA VAL A 148 -17.94 47.40 26.79
C VAL A 148 -17.99 45.98 27.33
N ALA A 149 -19.17 45.45 27.66
CA ALA A 149 -19.34 44.08 28.12
C ALA A 149 -18.88 43.06 27.05
N PHE A 150 -19.17 43.34 25.78
CA PHE A 150 -18.68 42.55 24.65
C PHE A 150 -17.16 42.52 24.59
N SER A 151 -16.49 43.67 24.67
CA SER A 151 -15.03 43.78 24.63
C SER A 151 -14.37 43.02 25.78
N LEU A 152 -14.94 43.11 26.98
CA LEU A 152 -14.46 42.37 28.15
C LEU A 152 -14.66 40.87 28.00
N LEU A 153 -15.78 40.41 27.46
CA LEU A 153 -16.03 38.98 27.17
C LEU A 153 -15.03 38.45 26.12
N TYR A 154 -14.81 39.24 25.07
CA TYR A 154 -13.86 38.91 24.02
C TYR A 154 -12.42 38.76 24.56
N LEU A 155 -11.94 39.76 25.30
CA LEU A 155 -10.63 39.69 25.96
C LEU A 155 -10.55 38.51 26.94
N GLY A 156 -11.61 38.36 27.77
CA GLY A 156 -11.70 37.24 28.72
C GLY A 156 -11.61 35.87 28.05
N SER A 157 -12.19 35.70 26.85
CA SER A 157 -12.10 34.44 26.11
C SER A 157 -10.68 34.12 25.65
N PHE A 158 -9.95 35.11 25.19
CA PHE A 158 -8.52 34.93 24.82
C PHE A 158 -7.67 34.59 26.04
N LEU A 159 -7.81 35.38 27.14
CA LEU A 159 -7.03 35.13 28.36
C LEU A 159 -7.35 33.77 28.97
N TRP A 160 -8.61 33.34 28.92
CA TRP A 160 -9.03 32.04 29.40
C TRP A 160 -8.37 30.89 28.59
N VAL A 161 -8.38 30.97 27.24
CA VAL A 161 -7.74 29.95 26.37
C VAL A 161 -6.24 29.87 26.63
N PHE A 162 -5.57 31.01 26.67
CA PHE A 162 -4.15 31.06 27.00
C PHE A 162 -3.85 30.53 28.40
N GLY A 163 -4.68 30.90 29.39
CA GLY A 163 -4.56 30.41 30.78
C GLY A 163 -4.68 28.89 30.86
N VAL A 164 -5.64 28.28 30.14
CA VAL A 164 -5.78 26.82 30.06
C VAL A 164 -4.60 26.20 29.34
N ALA A 165 -4.17 26.78 28.22
CA ALA A 165 -3.01 26.28 27.46
C ALA A 165 -1.70 26.32 28.29
N PHE A 166 -1.43 27.44 28.99
CA PHE A 166 -0.28 27.58 29.89
C PHE A 166 -0.40 26.67 31.12
N GLY A 167 -1.59 26.46 31.66
CA GLY A 167 -1.83 25.50 32.75
C GLY A 167 -1.47 24.05 32.36
N ASN A 168 -1.56 23.73 31.08
CA ASN A 168 -1.18 22.44 30.52
C ASN A 168 0.24 22.42 29.93
N TRP A 169 1.07 23.44 30.13
CA TRP A 169 2.39 23.63 29.53
C TRP A 169 3.28 22.38 29.53
N ARG A 170 3.29 21.62 30.64
CA ARG A 170 4.12 20.42 30.79
C ARG A 170 3.66 19.26 29.92
N ARG A 171 2.40 19.25 29.49
CA ARG A 171 1.81 18.21 28.62
C ARG A 171 1.97 18.53 27.13
N LEU A 172 2.29 19.77 26.81
CA LEU A 172 2.43 20.21 25.42
C LEU A 172 3.76 19.73 24.84
N THR A 173 3.74 19.41 23.55
CA THR A 173 4.96 19.14 22.76
C THR A 173 5.87 20.38 22.71
N ALA A 174 7.14 20.21 22.39
CA ALA A 174 8.07 21.33 22.27
C ALA A 174 7.58 22.39 21.28
N ASP A 175 7.09 21.98 20.12
CA ASP A 175 6.57 22.90 19.09
C ASP A 175 5.31 23.60 19.55
N ALA A 176 4.40 22.88 20.22
CA ALA A 176 3.21 23.48 20.77
C ALA A 176 3.56 24.58 21.79
N ARG A 177 4.60 24.37 22.62
CA ARG A 177 5.09 25.39 23.57
C ARG A 177 5.68 26.61 22.85
N ILE A 178 6.49 26.38 21.81
CA ILE A 178 7.09 27.46 21.01
C ILE A 178 5.97 28.27 20.33
N THR A 179 5.01 27.59 19.70
CA THR A 179 3.91 28.23 18.99
C THR A 179 2.99 29.00 19.96
N LEU A 180 2.69 28.43 21.11
CA LEU A 180 1.93 29.12 22.16
C LEU A 180 2.65 30.37 22.68
N GLY A 181 3.98 30.28 22.86
CA GLY A 181 4.81 31.42 23.22
C GLY A 181 4.79 32.52 22.14
N ALA A 182 4.90 32.16 20.86
CA ALA A 182 4.78 33.09 19.76
C ALA A 182 3.38 33.76 19.71
N MET A 183 2.32 32.98 19.88
CA MET A 183 0.96 33.52 19.93
C MET A 183 0.72 34.44 21.14
N SER A 184 1.38 34.23 22.26
CA SER A 184 1.20 35.05 23.46
C SER A 184 1.67 36.52 23.27
N VAL A 185 2.50 36.80 22.28
CA VAL A 185 2.91 38.14 21.87
C VAL A 185 1.70 39.00 21.46
N MET A 186 0.62 38.38 21.00
CA MET A 186 -0.60 39.13 20.68
C MET A 186 -1.31 39.72 21.92
N ILE A 187 -1.11 39.17 23.11
CA ILE A 187 -1.82 39.66 24.34
C ILE A 187 -1.54 41.14 24.61
N PRO A 188 -0.28 41.60 24.67
CA PRO A 188 -0.01 43.02 24.83
C PRO A 188 -0.49 43.87 23.64
N ILE A 189 -0.46 43.33 22.41
CA ILE A 189 -0.98 44.01 21.21
C ILE A 189 -2.48 44.31 21.38
N VAL A 190 -3.27 43.25 21.69
CA VAL A 190 -4.72 43.39 21.92
C VAL A 190 -5.01 44.35 23.07
N LEU A 191 -4.21 44.34 24.14
CA LEU A 191 -4.40 45.28 25.27
C LEU A 191 -4.17 46.72 24.83
N VAL A 192 -3.13 46.99 24.06
CA VAL A 192 -2.87 48.34 23.50
C VAL A 192 -4.02 48.75 22.60
N ASP A 193 -4.53 47.88 21.74
CA ASP A 193 -5.64 48.21 20.86
C ASP A 193 -6.93 48.53 21.62
N ILE A 194 -7.19 47.84 22.72
CA ILE A 194 -8.34 48.16 23.60
C ILE A 194 -8.15 49.56 24.18
N LEU A 195 -6.93 49.92 24.66
CA LEU A 195 -6.68 51.25 25.21
C LEU A 195 -6.78 52.36 24.14
N VAL A 196 -6.39 52.04 22.88
CA VAL A 196 -6.58 52.93 21.73
C VAL A 196 -8.06 53.10 21.42
N TYR A 197 -8.81 52.01 21.42
CA TYR A 197 -10.25 52.00 21.15
C TYR A 197 -11.03 52.86 22.14
N TYR A 198 -10.69 52.83 23.42
CA TYR A 198 -11.29 53.66 24.43
C TYR A 198 -10.69 55.07 24.53
N GLY A 199 -9.77 55.44 23.63
CA GLY A 199 -9.20 56.77 23.60
C GLY A 199 -8.20 57.08 24.72
N VAL A 200 -7.76 56.07 25.48
CA VAL A 200 -6.74 56.19 26.52
C VAL A 200 -5.36 56.41 25.93
N LEU A 201 -5.08 55.78 24.79
CA LEU A 201 -3.82 55.93 24.05
C LEU A 201 -4.12 56.46 22.65
N ALA A 202 -3.35 57.48 22.23
CA ALA A 202 -3.38 58.01 20.86
C ALA A 202 -2.37 57.25 20.00
N PHE A 203 -2.69 56.03 19.61
CA PHE A 203 -1.83 55.17 18.82
C PHE A 203 -2.60 54.58 17.60
N VAL A 204 -1.86 54.01 16.63
CA VAL A 204 -2.46 53.35 15.48
C VAL A 204 -3.02 52.00 15.95
N PRO A 205 -4.28 51.68 15.66
CA PRO A 205 -4.84 50.36 15.96
C PRO A 205 -4.03 49.27 15.27
N THR A 206 -3.63 48.25 16.04
CA THR A 206 -2.71 47.19 15.60
C THR A 206 -3.40 45.82 15.47
N TRP A 207 -4.73 45.77 15.47
CA TRP A 207 -5.53 44.55 15.35
C TRP A 207 -5.12 43.64 14.21
N ASN A 208 -4.79 44.21 13.05
CA ASN A 208 -4.34 43.46 11.90
C ASN A 208 -3.03 42.70 12.20
N ILE A 209 -2.12 43.31 12.96
CA ILE A 209 -0.84 42.68 13.35
C ILE A 209 -1.11 41.50 14.29
N ALA A 210 -2.03 41.63 15.24
CA ALA A 210 -2.41 40.54 16.14
C ALA A 210 -2.96 39.34 15.36
N TYR A 211 -3.88 39.57 14.41
CA TYR A 211 -4.43 38.52 13.56
C TYR A 211 -3.38 37.90 12.63
N TRP A 212 -2.42 38.67 12.12
CA TRP A 212 -1.31 38.12 11.32
C TRP A 212 -0.45 37.16 12.14
N VAL A 213 -0.06 37.59 13.35
CA VAL A 213 0.72 36.74 14.27
C VAL A 213 0.00 35.43 14.55
N LEU A 214 -1.29 35.50 14.85
CA LEU A 214 -2.09 34.29 15.07
C LEU A 214 -2.18 33.40 13.83
N ALA A 215 -2.51 33.98 12.68
CA ALA A 215 -2.66 33.25 11.42
C ALA A 215 -1.36 32.53 11.03
N ILE A 216 -0.24 33.23 11.11
CA ILE A 216 1.08 32.67 10.79
C ILE A 216 1.47 31.58 11.79
N ALA A 217 1.33 31.86 13.11
CA ALA A 217 1.71 30.90 14.14
C ALA A 217 0.86 29.61 14.07
N MET A 218 -0.46 29.73 13.85
CA MET A 218 -1.35 28.57 13.67
C MET A 218 -0.99 27.79 12.41
N SER A 219 -0.71 28.48 11.28
CA SER A 219 -0.32 27.86 10.03
C SER A 219 0.99 27.11 10.16
N ILE A 220 2.02 27.71 10.77
CA ILE A 220 3.30 27.05 11.01
C ILE A 220 3.11 25.81 11.87
N HIS A 221 2.37 25.92 12.97
CA HIS A 221 2.13 24.79 13.87
C HIS A 221 1.47 23.61 13.14
N LEU A 222 0.43 23.89 12.37
CA LEU A 222 -0.30 22.86 11.63
C LEU A 222 0.60 22.19 10.56
N ASN A 223 1.41 22.97 9.86
CA ASN A 223 2.36 22.42 8.90
C ASN A 223 3.44 21.55 9.56
N LEU A 224 3.95 21.94 10.73
CA LEU A 224 4.90 21.13 11.49
C LEU A 224 4.28 19.82 11.97
N GLN A 225 3.03 19.82 12.40
CA GLN A 225 2.31 18.58 12.75
C GLN A 225 2.14 17.65 11.55
N ILE A 226 1.75 18.19 10.39
CA ILE A 226 1.58 17.41 9.16
C ILE A 226 2.92 16.79 8.74
N TYR A 227 3.99 17.57 8.78
CA TYR A 227 5.33 17.11 8.44
C TYR A 227 5.79 15.94 9.33
N ARG A 228 5.60 16.06 10.65
CA ARG A 228 5.93 14.97 11.59
C ARG A 228 5.13 13.72 11.34
N LEU A 229 3.81 13.86 11.17
CA LEU A 229 2.95 12.72 10.88
C LEU A 229 3.36 12.00 9.58
N SER A 230 3.80 12.77 8.58
CA SER A 230 4.33 12.21 7.34
C SER A 230 5.60 11.39 7.59
N GLN A 231 6.54 11.92 8.39
CA GLN A 231 7.77 11.19 8.73
C GLN A 231 7.50 9.92 9.54
N GLU A 232 6.60 9.98 10.54
CA GLU A 232 6.20 8.82 11.32
C GLU A 232 5.56 7.74 10.44
N LEU A 233 4.73 8.14 9.46
CA LEU A 233 4.12 7.23 8.51
C LEU A 233 5.15 6.57 7.57
N GLU A 234 6.12 7.35 7.07
CA GLU A 234 7.20 6.81 6.24
C GLU A 234 8.06 5.79 7.01
N GLN A 235 8.39 6.12 8.27
CA GLN A 235 9.14 5.21 9.13
C GLN A 235 8.34 3.92 9.41
N ALA A 236 7.06 4.03 9.78
CA ALA A 236 6.20 2.87 10.02
C ALA A 236 6.04 2.00 8.77
N ASN A 237 5.94 2.60 7.59
CA ASN A 237 5.89 1.85 6.32
C ASN A 237 7.21 1.12 6.04
N ALA A 238 8.36 1.74 6.30
CA ALA A 238 9.67 1.10 6.12
C ALA A 238 9.87 -0.08 7.11
N GLU A 239 9.44 0.08 8.36
CA GLU A 239 9.45 -1.00 9.36
C GLU A 239 8.54 -2.17 8.96
N LEU A 240 7.33 -1.87 8.47
CA LEU A 240 6.38 -2.86 7.98
C LEU A 240 6.95 -3.64 6.78
N GLU A 241 7.56 -2.95 5.82
CA GLU A 241 8.18 -3.58 4.66
C GLU A 241 9.34 -4.50 5.05
N SER A 242 10.17 -4.05 6.02
CA SER A 242 11.26 -4.85 6.57
C SER A 242 10.74 -6.12 7.26
N ALA A 243 9.71 -5.98 8.10
CA ALA A 243 9.09 -7.11 8.80
C ALA A 243 8.44 -8.10 7.81
N TYR A 244 7.80 -7.60 6.76
CA TYR A 244 7.19 -8.43 5.72
C TYR A 244 8.24 -9.24 4.95
N ARG A 245 9.39 -8.61 4.58
CA ARG A 245 10.52 -9.32 3.96
C ARG A 245 11.08 -10.42 4.86
N GLN A 246 11.26 -10.15 6.15
CA GLN A 246 11.73 -11.15 7.11
C GLN A 246 10.73 -12.31 7.26
N MET A 247 9.44 -12.03 7.25
CA MET A 247 8.39 -13.05 7.32
C MET A 247 8.44 -13.98 6.09
N ILE A 248 8.58 -13.43 4.88
CA ILE A 248 8.71 -14.23 3.64
C ILE A 248 9.96 -15.11 3.71
N GLU A 249 11.08 -14.56 4.15
CA GLU A 249 12.34 -15.31 4.29
C GLU A 249 12.19 -16.47 5.30
N HIS A 250 11.57 -16.20 6.44
CA HIS A 250 11.32 -17.22 7.46
C HIS A 250 10.37 -18.32 6.96
N GLU A 251 9.30 -17.97 6.24
CA GLU A 251 8.38 -18.92 5.63
C GLU A 251 9.08 -19.79 4.58
N ARG A 252 9.93 -19.17 3.74
CA ARG A 252 10.79 -19.88 2.77
C ARG A 252 11.72 -20.89 3.44
N LEU A 253 12.42 -20.48 4.51
CA LEU A 253 13.32 -21.35 5.27
C LEU A 253 12.57 -22.50 5.95
N SER A 254 11.37 -22.23 6.47
CA SER A 254 10.51 -23.24 7.09
C SER A 254 10.06 -24.29 6.07
N THR A 255 9.65 -23.85 4.89
CA THR A 255 9.25 -24.73 3.78
C THR A 255 10.42 -25.58 3.30
N ILE A 256 11.60 -24.98 3.11
CA ILE A 256 12.84 -25.71 2.80
C ILE A 256 13.15 -26.74 3.88
N GLY A 257 13.04 -26.38 5.14
CA GLY A 257 13.27 -27.29 6.28
C GLY A 257 12.32 -28.48 6.33
N GLN A 258 11.06 -28.32 5.91
CA GLN A 258 10.10 -29.43 5.78
C GLN A 258 10.48 -30.36 4.60
N VAL A 259 10.80 -29.78 3.46
CA VAL A 259 11.22 -30.51 2.26
C VAL A 259 12.48 -31.32 2.57
N VAL A 260 13.51 -30.71 3.17
CA VAL A 260 14.77 -31.38 3.53
C VAL A 260 14.54 -32.56 4.49
N ARG A 261 13.63 -32.44 5.45
CA ARG A 261 13.28 -33.56 6.34
C ARG A 261 12.67 -34.76 5.59
N GLY A 262 11.75 -34.50 4.65
CA GLY A 262 11.19 -35.54 3.77
C GLY A 262 12.25 -36.23 2.95
N ILE A 263 13.17 -35.48 2.41
CA ILE A 263 14.29 -35.94 1.60
C ILE A 263 15.25 -36.86 2.39
N VAL A 264 15.67 -36.42 3.58
CA VAL A 264 16.54 -37.22 4.45
C VAL A 264 15.87 -38.54 4.81
N HIS A 265 14.55 -38.51 5.07
CA HIS A 265 13.75 -39.71 5.33
C HIS A 265 13.75 -40.67 4.13
N ASP A 266 13.53 -40.18 2.92
CA ASP A 266 13.46 -41.01 1.71
C ASP A 266 14.85 -41.58 1.33
N LEU A 267 15.92 -40.78 1.43
CA LEU A 267 17.28 -41.26 1.26
C LEU A 267 17.62 -42.37 2.28
N LYS A 268 17.25 -42.21 3.54
CA LYS A 268 17.45 -43.24 4.53
C LYS A 268 16.71 -44.53 4.16
N ASN A 269 15.51 -44.44 3.61
CA ASN A 269 14.77 -45.62 3.11
C ASN A 269 15.43 -46.30 1.93
N PHE A 270 15.98 -45.56 0.97
CA PHE A 270 16.78 -46.13 -0.12
C PHE A 270 18.04 -46.88 0.37
N PHE A 271 18.78 -46.26 1.28
CA PHE A 271 20.00 -46.90 1.84
C PHE A 271 19.66 -48.14 2.67
N ASN A 272 18.61 -48.11 3.49
CA ASN A 272 18.15 -49.26 4.24
C ASN A 272 17.72 -50.43 3.31
N THR A 273 17.08 -50.10 2.19
CA THR A 273 16.66 -51.11 1.19
C THR A 273 17.87 -51.73 0.55
N ILE A 274 18.86 -50.92 0.14
CA ILE A 274 20.14 -51.41 -0.47
C ILE A 274 20.87 -52.33 0.51
N GLN A 275 21.00 -51.89 1.76
CA GLN A 275 21.69 -52.66 2.83
C GLN A 275 20.94 -53.96 3.09
N SER A 276 19.64 -53.97 3.27
CA SER A 276 18.83 -55.17 3.49
C SER A 276 18.96 -56.17 2.33
N LEU A 277 18.96 -55.71 1.07
CA LEU A 277 19.16 -56.55 -0.09
C LEU A 277 20.57 -57.16 -0.13
N ALA A 278 21.60 -56.40 0.24
CA ALA A 278 22.99 -56.87 0.33
C ALA A 278 23.12 -57.91 1.43
N ASP A 279 22.59 -57.64 2.63
CA ASP A 279 22.69 -58.55 3.79
C ASP A 279 21.96 -59.89 3.53
N VAL A 280 20.75 -59.84 2.96
CA VAL A 280 20.02 -61.04 2.55
C VAL A 280 20.76 -61.80 1.41
N GLY A 281 21.32 -61.07 0.47
CA GLY A 281 22.15 -61.66 -0.61
C GLY A 281 23.36 -62.41 -0.06
N ILE A 282 24.10 -61.80 0.85
CA ILE A 282 25.27 -62.43 1.52
C ILE A 282 24.84 -63.68 2.30
N MET A 283 23.77 -63.58 3.09
CA MET A 283 23.30 -64.70 3.92
C MET A 283 22.84 -65.87 3.07
N ARG A 284 22.17 -65.64 1.89
CA ARG A 284 21.74 -66.69 0.98
C ARG A 284 22.92 -67.28 0.21
N ALA A 285 23.89 -66.50 -0.20
CA ALA A 285 25.11 -66.98 -0.85
C ALA A 285 25.90 -67.96 0.04
N GLN A 286 25.89 -67.75 1.33
CA GLN A 286 26.54 -68.63 2.30
C GLN A 286 25.80 -69.96 2.54
N ARG A 287 24.51 -70.03 2.26
CA ARG A 287 23.66 -71.21 2.59
C ARG A 287 23.24 -72.09 1.39
N ALA A 288 23.41 -71.63 0.15
CA ALA A 288 22.97 -72.36 -1.04
C ALA A 288 24.01 -72.31 -2.18
N PRO A 289 24.53 -73.45 -2.63
CA PRO A 289 25.51 -73.52 -3.73
C PRO A 289 25.00 -73.01 -5.10
N ALA A 290 23.67 -72.97 -5.29
CA ALA A 290 23.03 -72.55 -6.55
C ALA A 290 22.32 -71.17 -6.38
N PHE A 291 22.92 -70.25 -5.63
CA PHE A 291 22.35 -68.95 -5.37
C PHE A 291 22.41 -68.03 -6.64
N GLN A 292 21.24 -67.54 -7.07
CA GLN A 292 21.13 -66.55 -8.15
C GLN A 292 21.44 -65.14 -7.61
N ALA A 293 22.71 -64.81 -7.48
CA ALA A 293 23.17 -63.51 -7.00
C ALA A 293 22.76 -62.35 -7.93
N GLU A 294 22.61 -62.61 -9.20
CA GLU A 294 22.29 -61.63 -10.24
C GLU A 294 21.03 -60.82 -9.93
N LYS A 295 19.96 -61.45 -9.48
CA LYS A 295 18.69 -60.78 -9.10
C LYS A 295 18.85 -59.78 -7.92
N TYR A 296 19.72 -60.09 -6.95
CA TYR A 296 19.99 -59.22 -5.82
C TYR A 296 20.85 -58.02 -6.25
N PHE A 297 21.88 -58.23 -7.08
CA PHE A 297 22.70 -57.15 -7.62
C PHE A 297 21.89 -56.25 -8.58
N GLU A 298 20.98 -56.80 -9.35
CA GLU A 298 20.05 -56.04 -10.20
C GLU A 298 19.14 -55.16 -9.37
N ASN A 299 18.52 -55.66 -8.27
CA ASN A 299 17.69 -54.88 -7.37
C ASN A 299 18.46 -53.80 -6.62
N ILE A 300 19.69 -54.08 -6.16
CA ILE A 300 20.59 -53.07 -5.55
C ILE A 300 20.90 -51.98 -6.56
N GLY A 301 21.31 -52.34 -7.79
CA GLY A 301 21.57 -51.39 -8.85
C GLY A 301 20.36 -50.53 -9.20
N GLN A 302 19.17 -51.11 -9.20
CA GLN A 302 17.93 -50.36 -9.43
C GLN A 302 17.62 -49.38 -8.31
N SER A 303 17.81 -49.78 -7.05
CA SER A 303 17.60 -48.91 -5.86
C SER A 303 18.64 -47.78 -5.84
N THR A 304 19.89 -48.03 -6.18
CA THR A 304 20.96 -47.01 -6.29
C THR A 304 20.66 -46.00 -7.40
N ARG A 305 20.21 -46.47 -8.57
CA ARG A 305 19.79 -45.55 -9.67
C ARG A 305 18.65 -44.67 -9.28
N ARG A 306 17.68 -45.19 -8.53
CA ARG A 306 16.53 -44.38 -8.01
C ARG A 306 17.02 -43.31 -7.02
N ALA A 307 17.87 -43.69 -6.07
CA ALA A 307 18.42 -42.74 -5.11
C ALA A 307 19.27 -41.66 -5.80
N HIS A 308 20.03 -42.01 -6.85
CA HIS A 308 20.79 -41.04 -7.63
C HIS A 308 19.86 -40.05 -8.39
N GLN A 309 18.81 -40.55 -9.05
CA GLN A 309 17.85 -39.70 -9.73
C GLN A 309 17.13 -38.74 -8.75
N TYR A 310 16.78 -39.26 -7.59
CA TYR A 310 16.18 -38.46 -6.53
C TYR A 310 17.07 -37.31 -6.06
N LEU A 311 18.38 -37.57 -5.92
CA LEU A 311 19.38 -36.54 -5.61
C LEU A 311 19.54 -35.49 -6.71
N LEU A 312 19.48 -35.90 -7.97
CA LEU A 312 19.54 -34.98 -9.12
C LEU A 312 18.31 -34.07 -9.15
N ASP A 313 17.09 -34.62 -8.97
CA ASP A 313 15.84 -33.87 -8.91
C ASP A 313 15.88 -32.85 -7.76
N LEU A 314 16.52 -33.21 -6.66
CA LEU A 314 16.69 -32.34 -5.48
C LEU A 314 17.67 -31.21 -5.75
N LEU A 315 18.82 -31.50 -6.32
CA LEU A 315 19.81 -30.47 -6.69
C LEU A 315 19.20 -29.43 -7.64
N GLU A 316 18.30 -29.88 -8.51
CA GLU A 316 17.61 -29.02 -9.44
C GLU A 316 16.57 -28.13 -8.73
N MET A 317 15.91 -28.62 -7.66
CA MET A 317 15.04 -27.82 -6.81
C MET A 317 15.78 -26.74 -6.01
N THR A 318 17.02 -27.01 -5.58
CA THR A 318 17.84 -26.08 -4.80
C THR A 318 18.64 -25.10 -5.64
N ARG A 319 18.71 -25.29 -6.95
CA ARG A 319 19.31 -24.31 -7.85
C ARG A 319 18.55 -23.00 -7.71
N GLU A 320 19.29 -21.95 -7.34
CA GLU A 320 18.80 -20.59 -7.30
C GLU A 320 18.07 -20.23 -8.59
N GLU A 321 17.09 -19.34 -8.47
CA GLU A 321 16.26 -18.83 -9.56
C GLU A 321 17.12 -18.39 -10.76
N SER A 322 17.50 -19.35 -11.62
CA SER A 322 18.01 -18.95 -12.91
C SER A 322 16.91 -18.20 -13.64
N GLU A 323 17.23 -17.01 -14.12
CA GLU A 323 16.32 -16.23 -14.96
C GLU A 323 15.73 -17.11 -16.07
N LEU A 324 14.46 -16.96 -16.33
CA LEU A 324 13.76 -17.67 -17.37
C LEU A 324 14.40 -17.31 -18.72
N HIS A 325 14.91 -18.29 -19.43
CA HIS A 325 15.46 -18.06 -20.77
C HIS A 325 14.42 -18.43 -21.83
N MET A 326 13.59 -17.44 -22.14
CA MET A 326 12.52 -17.59 -23.13
C MET A 326 13.14 -17.59 -24.53
N GLU A 327 12.89 -18.66 -25.28
CA GLU A 327 13.37 -18.84 -26.66
C GLU A 327 12.27 -19.51 -27.51
N PRO A 328 12.30 -19.36 -28.85
CA PRO A 328 11.40 -20.10 -29.70
C PRO A 328 11.73 -21.61 -29.65
N VAL A 329 10.81 -22.41 -29.10
CA VAL A 329 11.02 -23.86 -28.92
C VAL A 329 10.08 -24.66 -29.84
N GLU A 330 10.66 -25.58 -30.62
CA GLU A 330 9.90 -26.60 -31.34
C GLU A 330 9.39 -27.68 -30.37
N VAL A 331 8.12 -27.61 -29.99
CA VAL A 331 7.54 -28.47 -28.95
C VAL A 331 7.65 -29.94 -29.32
N ALA A 332 7.41 -30.29 -30.58
CA ALA A 332 7.51 -31.67 -31.05
C ALA A 332 8.91 -32.24 -30.90
N ALA A 333 9.96 -31.43 -31.08
CA ALA A 333 11.36 -31.85 -30.90
C ALA A 333 11.63 -32.18 -29.42
N VAL A 334 11.14 -31.38 -28.48
CA VAL A 334 11.29 -31.65 -27.04
C VAL A 334 10.60 -32.96 -26.65
N VAL A 335 9.37 -33.20 -27.12
CA VAL A 335 8.63 -34.45 -26.85
C VAL A 335 9.39 -35.67 -27.41
N ASN A 336 9.95 -35.57 -28.62
CA ASN A 336 10.74 -36.66 -29.22
C ASN A 336 12.02 -36.96 -28.44
N GLU A 337 12.65 -35.95 -27.86
CA GLU A 337 13.79 -36.12 -26.97
C GLU A 337 13.42 -36.79 -25.65
N VAL A 338 12.30 -36.37 -25.04
CA VAL A 338 11.73 -37.02 -23.85
C VAL A 338 11.41 -38.48 -24.12
N ALA A 339 10.83 -38.79 -25.26
CA ALA A 339 10.54 -40.18 -25.63
C ALA A 339 11.81 -41.06 -25.70
N LYS A 340 12.94 -40.50 -26.17
CA LYS A 340 14.22 -41.20 -26.18
C LYS A 340 14.82 -41.39 -24.78
N LEU A 341 14.76 -40.33 -23.95
CA LEU A 341 15.34 -40.30 -22.61
C LEU A 341 14.55 -41.12 -21.58
N SER A 342 13.25 -41.21 -21.72
CA SER A 342 12.36 -41.91 -20.77
C SER A 342 12.61 -43.41 -20.63
N GLY A 343 13.19 -44.04 -21.64
CA GLY A 343 13.37 -45.49 -21.66
C GLY A 343 12.06 -46.28 -21.78
N ALA A 344 10.96 -45.68 -22.22
CA ALA A 344 9.65 -46.30 -22.32
C ALA A 344 9.64 -47.61 -23.12
N ARG A 345 10.45 -47.68 -24.19
CA ARG A 345 10.63 -48.87 -25.04
C ARG A 345 11.37 -50.02 -24.34
N LEU A 346 12.14 -49.75 -23.31
CA LEU A 346 12.90 -50.72 -22.53
C LEU A 346 12.10 -51.33 -21.37
N MET A 347 10.88 -50.85 -21.13
CA MET A 347 10.01 -51.44 -20.15
C MET A 347 9.49 -52.81 -20.64
N ASN A 348 9.18 -53.72 -19.70
CA ASN A 348 8.60 -55.01 -20.00
C ASN A 348 7.25 -55.16 -19.26
N PRO A 349 6.12 -55.16 -19.98
CA PRO A 349 5.93 -54.82 -21.41
C PRO A 349 6.22 -53.33 -21.72
N PRO A 350 6.56 -52.99 -22.97
CA PRO A 350 6.92 -51.64 -23.36
C PRO A 350 5.71 -50.67 -23.27
N VAL A 351 6.04 -49.39 -23.15
CA VAL A 351 5.06 -48.28 -23.19
C VAL A 351 5.23 -47.56 -24.53
N GLU A 352 4.14 -47.42 -25.27
CA GLU A 352 4.14 -46.67 -26.52
C GLU A 352 4.04 -45.16 -26.23
N ILE A 353 4.90 -44.37 -26.85
CA ILE A 353 4.80 -42.90 -26.80
C ILE A 353 4.42 -42.38 -28.17
N VAL A 354 3.26 -41.70 -28.24
CA VAL A 354 2.72 -41.12 -29.47
C VAL A 354 2.82 -39.62 -29.39
N ASN A 355 3.51 -39.01 -30.34
CA ASN A 355 3.63 -37.56 -30.47
C ASN A 355 2.77 -37.08 -31.64
N ARG A 356 1.62 -36.41 -31.33
CA ARG A 356 0.72 -35.82 -32.33
C ARG A 356 0.95 -34.31 -32.51
N ILE A 357 1.89 -33.73 -31.77
CA ILE A 357 2.20 -32.31 -31.88
C ILE A 357 2.83 -32.02 -33.24
N PRO A 358 2.32 -31.07 -34.02
CA PRO A 358 2.88 -30.70 -35.31
C PRO A 358 4.35 -30.26 -35.17
N ARG A 359 5.19 -30.71 -36.08
CA ARG A 359 6.61 -30.28 -36.12
C ARG A 359 6.78 -28.78 -36.35
N THR A 360 5.73 -28.14 -36.88
CA THR A 360 5.68 -26.72 -37.14
C THR A 360 5.30 -25.87 -35.92
N LEU A 361 4.87 -26.53 -34.84
CA LEU A 361 4.44 -25.81 -33.63
C LEU A 361 5.68 -25.29 -32.87
N VAL A 362 5.79 -23.99 -32.81
CA VAL A 362 6.81 -23.26 -32.06
C VAL A 362 6.13 -22.36 -31.04
N MET A 363 6.62 -22.35 -29.79
CA MET A 363 6.18 -21.46 -28.74
C MET A 363 7.35 -20.80 -28.04
N GLU A 364 7.17 -19.59 -27.53
CA GLU A 364 8.16 -18.93 -26.66
C GLU A 364 8.13 -19.61 -25.28
N ALA A 365 9.23 -20.27 -24.92
CA ALA A 365 9.35 -21.00 -23.65
C ALA A 365 10.81 -21.21 -23.26
N ASP A 366 11.05 -21.55 -22.00
CA ASP A 366 12.35 -22.10 -21.60
C ASP A 366 12.38 -23.61 -21.86
N ARG A 367 13.19 -23.99 -22.80
CA ARG A 367 13.33 -25.40 -23.27
C ARG A 367 13.63 -26.37 -22.13
N ARG A 368 14.40 -25.93 -21.12
CA ARG A 368 14.80 -26.79 -19.97
C ARG A 368 13.59 -27.14 -19.12
N TYR A 369 12.76 -26.16 -18.81
CA TYR A 369 11.54 -26.35 -18.01
C TYR A 369 10.49 -27.17 -18.76
N LEU A 370 10.35 -26.99 -20.10
CA LEU A 370 9.47 -27.84 -20.91
C LEU A 370 9.93 -29.29 -20.93
N MET A 371 11.22 -29.51 -21.14
CA MET A 371 11.85 -30.84 -21.10
C MET A 371 11.58 -31.52 -19.75
N GLN A 372 11.83 -30.84 -18.64
CA GLN A 372 11.62 -31.35 -17.30
C GLN A 372 10.17 -31.68 -17.05
N MET A 373 9.24 -30.79 -17.42
CA MET A 373 7.79 -31.00 -17.29
C MET A 373 7.35 -32.28 -18.02
N PHE A 374 7.68 -32.40 -19.31
CA PHE A 374 7.26 -33.56 -20.10
C PHE A 374 7.89 -34.84 -19.60
N LEU A 375 9.17 -34.79 -19.20
CA LEU A 375 9.86 -35.97 -18.66
C LEU A 375 9.20 -36.46 -17.36
N ASN A 376 8.86 -35.54 -16.43
CA ASN A 376 8.20 -35.87 -15.18
C ASN A 376 6.79 -36.45 -15.40
N LEU A 377 5.99 -35.88 -16.32
CA LEU A 377 4.68 -36.42 -16.67
C LEU A 377 4.81 -37.80 -17.29
N THR A 378 5.78 -38.01 -18.21
CA THR A 378 6.06 -39.30 -18.82
C THR A 378 6.45 -40.35 -17.79
N LEU A 379 7.40 -40.04 -16.91
CA LEU A 379 7.85 -40.97 -15.86
C LEU A 379 6.72 -41.33 -14.89
N ASN A 380 5.87 -40.38 -14.54
CA ASN A 380 4.69 -40.64 -13.71
C ASN A 380 3.71 -41.60 -14.37
N ALA A 381 3.41 -41.39 -15.65
CA ALA A 381 2.56 -42.27 -16.45
C ALA A 381 3.15 -43.69 -16.57
N MET A 382 4.44 -43.79 -16.89
CA MET A 382 5.14 -45.09 -16.94
C MET A 382 5.09 -45.85 -15.62
N GLN A 383 5.33 -45.13 -14.50
CA GLN A 383 5.24 -45.72 -13.16
C GLN A 383 3.84 -46.21 -12.83
N ALA A 384 2.79 -45.42 -13.19
CA ALA A 384 1.38 -45.83 -12.98
C ALA A 384 1.05 -47.08 -13.77
N MET A 385 1.58 -47.24 -14.99
CA MET A 385 1.34 -48.39 -15.88
C MET A 385 2.23 -49.59 -15.59
N LYS A 386 3.16 -49.58 -14.62
CA LYS A 386 4.11 -50.65 -14.34
C LYS A 386 3.39 -52.03 -14.14
N ASN A 387 2.31 -52.07 -13.42
CA ASN A 387 1.53 -53.27 -13.13
C ASN A 387 0.14 -53.24 -13.83
N TRP A 388 -0.03 -52.36 -14.83
CA TRP A 388 -1.26 -52.21 -15.57
C TRP A 388 -1.33 -53.29 -16.68
N HIS A 389 -2.48 -53.96 -16.81
CA HIS A 389 -2.69 -55.05 -17.78
C HIS A 389 -3.41 -54.57 -19.04
N GLY A 390 -3.88 -53.35 -19.10
CA GLY A 390 -4.49 -52.70 -20.25
C GLY A 390 -3.46 -52.20 -21.27
N GLU A 391 -3.97 -51.42 -22.23
CA GLU A 391 -3.13 -50.71 -23.20
C GLU A 391 -2.17 -49.77 -22.45
N ARG A 392 -0.92 -49.67 -22.90
CA ARG A 392 0.12 -48.83 -22.30
C ARG A 392 0.63 -47.79 -23.30
N ARG A 393 -0.07 -46.66 -23.34
CA ARG A 393 0.23 -45.56 -24.24
C ARG A 393 0.31 -44.28 -23.51
N ILE A 394 1.23 -43.41 -23.89
CA ILE A 394 1.35 -42.00 -23.51
C ILE A 394 1.26 -41.21 -24.80
N GLU A 395 0.34 -40.25 -24.83
CA GLU A 395 0.05 -39.43 -25.98
C GLU A 395 0.29 -37.98 -25.67
N PHE A 396 1.05 -37.31 -26.53
CA PHE A 396 1.25 -35.86 -26.51
C PHE A 396 0.48 -35.25 -27.65
N ASP A 397 -0.40 -34.30 -27.33
CA ASP A 397 -1.26 -33.62 -28.28
C ASP A 397 -1.28 -32.12 -28.01
N TRP A 398 -1.87 -31.35 -28.89
CA TRP A 398 -2.09 -29.95 -28.73
C TRP A 398 -3.48 -29.56 -29.23
N VAL A 399 -4.04 -28.48 -28.64
CA VAL A 399 -5.32 -27.93 -29.07
C VAL A 399 -5.06 -26.57 -29.68
N GLU A 400 -5.53 -26.37 -30.90
CA GLU A 400 -5.38 -25.09 -31.61
C GLU A 400 -6.19 -24.01 -30.91
N HIS A 401 -5.51 -22.93 -30.50
CA HIS A 401 -6.11 -21.77 -29.89
C HIS A 401 -5.37 -20.50 -30.36
N PRO A 402 -6.07 -19.38 -30.68
CA PRO A 402 -5.46 -18.20 -31.30
C PRO A 402 -4.52 -17.44 -30.36
N GLU A 403 -4.75 -17.47 -29.06
CA GLU A 403 -4.04 -16.64 -28.09
C GLU A 403 -3.23 -17.46 -27.06
N GLN A 404 -3.43 -18.78 -27.04
CA GLN A 404 -2.83 -19.65 -26.03
C GLN A 404 -2.26 -20.92 -26.69
N THR A 405 -1.17 -21.44 -26.13
CA THR A 405 -0.67 -22.76 -26.51
C THR A 405 -1.17 -23.79 -25.48
N ILE A 406 -2.02 -24.69 -25.92
CA ILE A 406 -2.61 -25.72 -25.08
C ILE A 406 -1.97 -27.06 -25.41
N LEU A 407 -1.18 -27.59 -24.47
CA LEU A 407 -0.49 -28.88 -24.62
C LEU A 407 -1.18 -29.93 -23.75
N VAL A 408 -1.42 -31.09 -24.31
CA VAL A 408 -2.13 -32.18 -23.64
C VAL A 408 -1.22 -33.40 -23.55
N VAL A 409 -1.10 -33.95 -22.32
CA VAL A 409 -0.37 -35.20 -22.07
C VAL A 409 -1.35 -36.20 -21.46
N SER A 410 -1.61 -37.31 -22.16
CA SER A 410 -2.55 -38.32 -21.75
C SER A 410 -1.89 -39.68 -21.57
N ASP A 411 -2.30 -40.46 -20.57
CA ASP A 411 -1.92 -41.85 -20.41
C ASP A 411 -3.14 -42.76 -20.35
N THR A 412 -2.96 -44.01 -20.73
CA THR A 412 -3.99 -45.09 -20.68
C THR A 412 -3.87 -45.96 -19.43
N GLY A 413 -3.28 -45.43 -18.37
CA GLY A 413 -3.02 -46.11 -17.10
C GLY A 413 -4.29 -46.32 -16.25
N PRO A 414 -4.12 -46.71 -14.99
CA PRO A 414 -5.22 -47.00 -14.07
C PRO A 414 -6.05 -45.78 -13.66
N GLY A 415 -5.63 -44.55 -14.00
CA GLY A 415 -6.29 -43.33 -13.53
C GLY A 415 -6.01 -43.03 -12.06
N LEU A 416 -6.60 -41.93 -11.57
CA LEU A 416 -6.46 -41.44 -10.21
C LEU A 416 -7.82 -41.40 -9.50
N PRO A 417 -7.89 -41.79 -8.20
CA PRO A 417 -9.07 -41.55 -7.37
C PRO A 417 -9.36 -40.05 -7.25
N PRO A 418 -10.65 -39.63 -7.13
CA PRO A 418 -11.00 -38.21 -7.01
C PRO A 418 -10.27 -37.49 -5.86
N GLU A 419 -10.13 -38.17 -4.72
CA GLU A 419 -9.46 -37.66 -3.53
C GLU A 419 -7.97 -37.32 -3.77
N VAL A 420 -7.33 -38.08 -4.66
CA VAL A 420 -5.92 -37.85 -5.05
C VAL A 420 -5.81 -36.80 -6.12
N ARG A 421 -6.73 -36.82 -7.10
CA ARG A 421 -6.76 -35.86 -8.20
C ARG A 421 -6.88 -34.42 -7.69
N ASP A 422 -7.77 -34.17 -6.74
CA ASP A 422 -8.10 -32.83 -6.27
C ASP A 422 -6.95 -32.20 -5.44
N HIS A 423 -6.04 -33.02 -4.90
CA HIS A 423 -4.88 -32.58 -4.11
C HIS A 423 -3.52 -32.84 -4.78
N LEU A 424 -3.51 -33.11 -6.08
CA LEU A 424 -2.36 -33.64 -6.83
C LEU A 424 -1.13 -32.71 -6.81
N PHE A 425 -1.37 -31.40 -6.69
CA PHE A 425 -0.34 -30.36 -6.63
C PHE A 425 -0.19 -29.73 -5.24
N GLU A 426 -0.98 -30.16 -4.24
CA GLU A 426 -0.83 -29.77 -2.86
C GLU A 426 0.16 -30.71 -2.18
N GLN A 427 1.20 -30.15 -1.57
CA GLN A 427 2.24 -30.81 -0.73
C GLN A 427 2.37 -32.35 -0.87
N SER A 428 3.49 -32.83 -1.44
CA SER A 428 4.08 -34.20 -1.35
C SER A 428 3.10 -35.35 -1.01
N VAL A 429 1.88 -35.34 -1.56
CA VAL A 429 0.94 -36.46 -1.44
C VAL A 429 1.37 -37.52 -2.43
N THR A 430 2.09 -38.54 -1.96
CA THR A 430 2.37 -39.73 -2.74
C THR A 430 1.54 -40.87 -2.19
N THR A 431 0.63 -41.41 -3.00
CA THR A 431 -0.14 -42.64 -2.73
C THR A 431 0.68 -43.90 -3.01
N LYS A 432 1.95 -43.76 -3.44
CA LYS A 432 2.80 -44.88 -3.91
C LYS A 432 3.90 -45.16 -2.90
N GLN A 433 4.07 -46.42 -2.50
CA GLN A 433 5.27 -46.89 -1.80
C GLN A 433 6.51 -46.58 -2.68
N GLY A 434 7.32 -45.58 -2.29
CA GLY A 434 8.58 -45.23 -2.94
C GLY A 434 8.49 -44.12 -4.01
N GLY A 435 7.42 -43.35 -4.10
CA GLY A 435 7.35 -42.15 -4.94
C GLY A 435 7.78 -40.90 -4.16
N SER A 436 8.65 -40.05 -4.74
CA SER A 436 9.18 -38.84 -4.07
C SER A 436 8.17 -37.70 -3.92
N GLY A 437 7.08 -37.71 -4.69
CA GLY A 437 6.16 -36.57 -4.78
C GLY A 437 6.75 -35.32 -5.44
N ILE A 438 8.04 -35.30 -5.71
CA ILE A 438 8.81 -34.15 -6.24
C ILE A 438 8.46 -33.88 -7.71
N GLY A 439 8.24 -34.95 -8.51
CA GLY A 439 8.01 -34.80 -9.96
C GLY A 439 6.86 -33.87 -10.33
N LEU A 440 5.74 -33.91 -9.62
CA LEU A 440 4.60 -33.02 -9.86
C LEU A 440 4.85 -31.59 -9.34
N MET A 441 5.64 -31.42 -8.29
CA MET A 441 6.10 -30.10 -7.86
C MET A 441 6.97 -29.42 -8.93
N LEU A 442 7.86 -30.19 -9.59
CA LEU A 442 8.67 -29.68 -10.70
C LEU A 442 7.80 -29.31 -11.91
N VAL A 443 6.75 -30.09 -12.20
CA VAL A 443 5.76 -29.74 -13.23
C VAL A 443 5.05 -28.41 -12.86
N ARG A 444 4.59 -28.28 -11.64
CA ARG A 444 3.95 -27.05 -11.16
C ARG A 444 4.88 -25.86 -11.26
N ARG A 445 6.12 -25.98 -10.80
CA ARG A 445 7.14 -24.92 -10.90
C ARG A 445 7.41 -24.51 -12.34
N ALA A 446 7.52 -25.46 -13.27
CA ALA A 446 7.70 -25.17 -14.68
C ALA A 446 6.55 -24.37 -15.26
N LEU A 447 5.31 -24.71 -14.91
CA LEU A 447 4.09 -24.01 -15.33
C LEU A 447 4.04 -22.60 -14.71
N GLU A 448 4.23 -22.47 -13.40
CA GLU A 448 4.22 -21.18 -12.69
C GLU A 448 5.26 -20.20 -13.27
N LYS A 449 6.47 -20.69 -13.58
CA LYS A 449 7.52 -19.88 -14.22
C LYS A 449 7.10 -19.35 -15.60
N HIS A 450 6.29 -20.09 -16.34
CA HIS A 450 5.76 -19.68 -17.65
C HIS A 450 4.41 -18.93 -17.55
N GLY A 451 3.90 -18.65 -16.34
CA GLY A 451 2.56 -18.09 -16.16
C GLY A 451 1.45 -19.02 -16.67
N ALA A 452 1.75 -20.32 -16.80
CA ALA A 452 0.86 -21.33 -17.32
C ALA A 452 0.01 -21.97 -16.22
N SER A 453 -1.14 -22.53 -16.60
CA SER A 453 -2.03 -23.29 -15.73
C SER A 453 -2.14 -24.74 -16.17
N VAL A 454 -2.57 -25.61 -15.25
CA VAL A 454 -2.80 -27.03 -15.54
C VAL A 454 -4.15 -27.48 -15.03
N GLN A 455 -4.85 -28.27 -15.86
CA GLN A 455 -6.08 -28.98 -15.47
C GLN A 455 -5.82 -30.47 -15.59
N VAL A 456 -6.34 -31.26 -14.64
CA VAL A 456 -6.18 -32.72 -14.60
C VAL A 456 -7.51 -33.38 -14.73
N HIS A 457 -7.68 -34.19 -15.75
CA HIS A 457 -8.82 -35.05 -15.97
C HIS A 457 -8.38 -36.50 -15.79
N SER A 458 -8.99 -37.22 -14.84
CA SER A 458 -8.66 -38.62 -14.59
C SER A 458 -9.90 -39.38 -14.14
N GLU A 459 -10.01 -40.59 -14.68
CA GLU A 459 -11.09 -41.52 -14.32
C GLU A 459 -10.45 -42.90 -14.10
N LEU A 460 -10.87 -43.57 -13.01
CA LEU A 460 -10.35 -44.90 -12.70
C LEU A 460 -10.61 -45.88 -13.86
N GLY A 461 -9.56 -46.57 -14.30
CA GLY A 461 -9.58 -47.52 -15.41
C GLY A 461 -9.51 -46.90 -16.81
N LYS A 462 -9.51 -45.56 -16.95
CA LYS A 462 -9.46 -44.86 -18.25
C LYS A 462 -8.19 -44.04 -18.49
N GLY A 463 -7.39 -43.85 -17.45
CA GLY A 463 -6.14 -43.09 -17.55
C GLY A 463 -6.21 -41.68 -16.97
N THR A 464 -5.16 -40.90 -17.25
CA THR A 464 -5.04 -39.52 -16.76
C THR A 464 -4.61 -38.59 -17.91
N GLN A 465 -5.20 -37.39 -17.93
CA GLN A 465 -4.90 -36.34 -18.89
C GLN A 465 -4.52 -35.06 -18.16
N PHE A 466 -3.37 -34.50 -18.51
CA PHE A 466 -2.89 -33.19 -18.07
C PHE A 466 -3.05 -32.20 -19.22
N VAL A 467 -3.82 -31.14 -19.01
CA VAL A 467 -4.05 -30.04 -19.96
C VAL A 467 -3.28 -28.82 -19.47
N CYS A 468 -2.18 -28.51 -20.12
CA CYS A 468 -1.28 -27.40 -19.77
C CYS A 468 -1.56 -26.21 -20.68
N VAL A 469 -2.01 -25.09 -20.13
CA VAL A 469 -2.40 -23.87 -20.86
C VAL A 469 -1.34 -22.79 -20.64
N PHE A 470 -0.61 -22.47 -21.68
CA PHE A 470 0.40 -21.40 -21.70
C PHE A 470 -0.19 -20.14 -22.29
N PRO A 471 -0.03 -18.95 -21.64
CA PRO A 471 -0.56 -17.67 -22.11
C PRO A 471 0.31 -17.06 -23.24
N VAL A 472 0.68 -17.89 -24.20
CA VAL A 472 1.54 -17.56 -25.35
C VAL A 472 0.91 -18.10 -26.61
N ALA A 473 0.70 -17.22 -27.59
CA ALA A 473 0.16 -17.63 -28.89
C ALA A 473 1.13 -18.59 -29.61
N PRO A 474 0.60 -19.70 -30.18
CA PRO A 474 1.42 -20.61 -30.99
C PRO A 474 1.87 -19.96 -32.29
N ARG A 475 3.08 -20.22 -32.70
CA ARG A 475 3.58 -19.87 -34.03
C ARG A 475 3.70 -21.16 -34.86
N LEU A 476 3.02 -21.24 -35.99
CA LEU A 476 3.20 -22.33 -36.94
C LEU A 476 4.24 -21.90 -37.98
N MET A 477 5.40 -22.53 -37.96
CA MET A 477 6.38 -22.29 -39.02
C MET A 477 5.86 -22.82 -40.36
N GLN A 478 5.87 -21.99 -41.40
CA GLN A 478 5.64 -22.45 -42.76
C GLN A 478 6.78 -23.37 -43.13
N VAL A 479 6.48 -24.62 -43.41
CA VAL A 479 7.46 -25.55 -44.03
C VAL A 479 7.74 -24.97 -45.40
N SER A 480 8.90 -24.37 -45.64
CA SER A 480 9.34 -24.04 -46.98
C SER A 480 9.57 -25.39 -47.73
N GLU A 481 8.70 -25.67 -48.67
CA GLU A 481 8.84 -26.74 -49.68
C GLU A 481 10.06 -26.43 -50.61
N GLN A 482 11.28 -26.43 -50.08
CA GLN A 482 12.47 -26.29 -50.89
C GLN A 482 13.55 -27.23 -50.38
N ALA A 483 13.39 -28.52 -50.63
CA ALA A 483 14.47 -29.48 -50.68
C ALA A 483 14.02 -30.76 -51.42
N THR A 484 13.47 -30.61 -52.60
CA THR A 484 13.41 -31.70 -53.56
C THR A 484 13.91 -31.11 -54.89
N VAL A 485 15.16 -31.26 -55.17
CA VAL A 485 15.84 -31.46 -56.46
C VAL A 485 17.34 -31.27 -56.22
N ALA A 486 18.10 -32.34 -56.17
CA ALA A 486 19.20 -32.61 -57.11
C ALA A 486 20.07 -33.80 -56.64
N VAL A 487 19.96 -34.87 -57.43
CA VAL A 487 20.92 -35.96 -57.76
C VAL A 487 21.22 -36.95 -56.65
#